data_92c4781d3623cdc83f46ed27b5791577
#
_entry.id   92c4781d3623cdc83f46ed27b5791577
#
_cell.length_a   1.000
_cell.length_b   1.000
_cell.length_c   1.000
_cell.angle_alpha   90.00
_cell.angle_beta   90.00
_cell.angle_gamma   90.00
#
_symmetry.space_group_name_H-M   'P 1'
#
loop_
_entity.id
_entity.type
_entity.pdbx_description
1 polymer ?
#
loop_
_entity_poly.entity_id
_entity_poly.type
_entity_poly.pdbx_seq_one_letter_code
_entity_poly.pdbx_strand_id
1 'polypeptide(L)'
;MLIYSRYNINGGFLMKKIISFALVLSMLLLVLCSCGSKKTIAKIEVENYGTITVELYPDIAPITVKNFVNLSKKGFYNGLTFHRIIDGFMIQGGDPRGDGTGGNTDSQGNRLTIKGEFTANGVNNTLSHKRGVISMARAQDYNSASSQFFIMHKDAAYLDGAYAAFGQVTSGMEVVDKICADAKPTDSNGTIPAENQPKIISITIE
;
A
#
# COMPACT_ATOMS: atom_id res chain seq x y z
N MET A 1 -77.62 0.55 40.01
CA MET A 1 -77.28 -0.57 39.09
C MET A 1 -76.23 -0.05 38.10
N LEU A 2 -74.93 -0.28 38.41
CA LEU A 2 -73.85 0.25 37.65
C LEU A 2 -73.29 -0.86 36.72
N ILE A 3 -73.34 -0.62 35.41
CA ILE A 3 -72.81 -1.53 34.39
C ILE A 3 -71.34 -1.18 34.16
N TYR A 4 -70.43 -2.08 34.60
CA TYR A 4 -69.04 -1.96 34.29
C TYR A 4 -68.77 -2.62 32.94
N SER A 5 -68.47 -1.81 31.94
CA SER A 5 -67.95 -2.29 30.65
C SER A 5 -66.44 -2.67 30.75
N ARG A 6 -66.13 -3.92 30.55
CA ARG A 6 -64.75 -4.41 30.49
C ARG A 6 -64.18 -4.13 29.10
N TYR A 7 -63.24 -3.20 29.01
CA TYR A 7 -62.37 -3.08 27.87
C TYR A 7 -61.20 -4.10 28.01
N ASN A 8 -61.27 -5.13 27.21
CA ASN A 8 -60.18 -6.11 27.10
C ASN A 8 -59.19 -5.62 26.05
N ILE A 9 -58.11 -4.99 26.48
CA ILE A 9 -57.09 -4.45 25.57
C ILE A 9 -56.11 -5.58 25.28
N ASN A 10 -56.17 -6.15 24.07
CA ASN A 10 -55.17 -7.09 23.52
C ASN A 10 -53.79 -6.41 23.26
N GLY A 11 -53.23 -5.71 24.28
CA GLY A 11 -51.98 -4.98 24.20
C GLY A 11 -50.73 -5.88 23.98
N GLY A 12 -50.84 -7.14 24.43
CA GLY A 12 -49.69 -8.07 24.36
C GLY A 12 -49.34 -8.55 22.94
N PHE A 13 -50.34 -8.63 22.05
CA PHE A 13 -50.10 -9.08 20.66
C PHE A 13 -49.51 -7.97 19.79
N LEU A 14 -49.93 -6.73 20.00
CA LEU A 14 -49.43 -5.56 19.29
C LEU A 14 -47.97 -5.24 19.70
N MET A 15 -47.66 -5.30 21.01
CA MET A 15 -46.31 -5.10 21.52
C MET A 15 -45.31 -6.15 20.99
N LYS A 16 -45.70 -7.45 20.93
CA LYS A 16 -44.85 -8.51 20.37
C LYS A 16 -44.53 -8.28 18.89
N LYS A 17 -45.48 -7.81 18.10
CA LYS A 17 -45.27 -7.46 16.69
C LYS A 17 -44.32 -6.26 16.51
N ILE A 18 -44.47 -5.22 17.36
CA ILE A 18 -43.61 -4.02 17.33
C ILE A 18 -42.18 -4.39 17.72
N ILE A 19 -41.97 -5.21 18.75
CA ILE A 19 -40.64 -5.68 19.19
C ILE A 19 -39.98 -6.57 18.11
N SER A 20 -40.76 -7.46 17.46
CA SER A 20 -40.26 -8.29 16.37
C SER A 20 -39.84 -7.46 15.16
N PHE A 21 -40.61 -6.43 14.80
CA PHE A 21 -40.31 -5.53 13.68
C PHE A 21 -39.07 -4.65 13.97
N ALA A 22 -38.92 -4.17 15.22
CA ALA A 22 -37.74 -3.42 15.66
C ALA A 22 -36.46 -4.27 15.66
N LEU A 23 -36.57 -5.55 16.04
CA LEU A 23 -35.44 -6.49 16.02
C LEU A 23 -35.01 -6.84 14.58
N VAL A 24 -35.98 -7.03 13.67
CA VAL A 24 -35.67 -7.30 12.24
C VAL A 24 -35.09 -6.04 11.59
N LEU A 25 -35.57 -4.85 11.90
CA LEU A 25 -35.06 -3.59 11.39
C LEU A 25 -33.65 -3.29 11.93
N SER A 26 -33.35 -3.63 13.19
CA SER A 26 -32.01 -3.48 13.77
C SER A 26 -31.01 -4.48 13.18
N MET A 27 -31.42 -5.72 12.87
CA MET A 27 -30.60 -6.70 12.13
C MET A 27 -30.32 -6.25 10.70
N LEU A 28 -31.31 -5.65 10.03
CA LEU A 28 -31.15 -5.15 8.66
C LEU A 28 -30.19 -3.94 8.61
N LEU A 29 -30.19 -3.09 9.63
CA LEU A 29 -29.24 -1.96 9.75
C LEU A 29 -27.80 -2.43 10.03
N LEU A 30 -27.59 -3.55 10.72
CA LEU A 30 -26.26 -4.12 10.96
C LEU A 30 -25.64 -4.73 9.70
N VAL A 31 -26.44 -5.23 8.75
CA VAL A 31 -25.96 -5.79 7.48
C VAL A 31 -25.53 -4.68 6.52
N LEU A 32 -26.06 -3.46 6.61
CA LEU A 32 -25.69 -2.33 5.74
C LEU A 32 -24.40 -1.61 6.18
N CYS A 33 -23.86 -1.92 7.37
CA CYS A 33 -22.64 -1.29 7.90
C CYS A 33 -21.34 -2.07 7.59
N SER A 34 -21.41 -3.14 6.78
CA SER A 34 -20.22 -3.78 6.20
C SER A 34 -19.78 -3.01 4.96
N CYS A 35 -19.48 -1.73 5.12
CA CYS A 35 -18.70 -0.97 4.15
C CYS A 35 -17.25 -1.43 4.27
N GLY A 36 -16.93 -2.59 3.70
CA GLY A 36 -15.55 -2.99 3.49
C GLY A 36 -14.87 -1.87 2.70
N SER A 37 -13.91 -1.16 3.29
CA SER A 37 -13.11 -0.17 2.57
C SER A 37 -12.55 -0.86 1.32
N LYS A 38 -12.83 -0.29 0.14
CA LYS A 38 -12.32 -0.85 -1.11
C LYS A 38 -10.80 -0.89 -1.00
N LYS A 39 -10.23 -2.09 -1.05
CA LYS A 39 -8.78 -2.24 -1.04
C LYS A 39 -8.18 -1.56 -2.25
N THR A 40 -7.10 -0.84 -2.07
CA THR A 40 -6.33 -0.25 -3.16
C THR A 40 -5.23 -1.24 -3.52
N ILE A 41 -5.30 -1.79 -4.71
CA ILE A 41 -4.35 -2.81 -5.19
C ILE A 41 -3.49 -2.21 -6.29
N ALA A 42 -2.18 -2.39 -6.20
CA ALA A 42 -1.24 -2.10 -7.26
C ALA A 42 -0.72 -3.42 -7.87
N LYS A 43 -0.69 -3.50 -9.20
CA LYS A 43 -0.06 -4.59 -9.95
C LYS A 43 1.16 -4.05 -10.66
N ILE A 44 2.34 -4.53 -10.28
CA ILE A 44 3.64 -4.18 -10.85
C ILE A 44 4.02 -5.30 -11.81
N GLU A 45 3.93 -5.03 -13.11
CA GLU A 45 4.32 -5.98 -14.15
C GLU A 45 5.81 -5.79 -14.46
N VAL A 46 6.59 -6.85 -14.32
CA VAL A 46 8.05 -6.83 -14.57
C VAL A 46 8.39 -7.71 -15.76
N GLU A 47 9.09 -7.14 -16.73
CA GLU A 47 9.48 -7.79 -17.98
C GLU A 47 10.24 -9.10 -17.71
N ASN A 48 9.78 -10.20 -18.32
CA ASN A 48 10.34 -11.56 -18.19
C ASN A 48 10.26 -12.19 -16.78
N TYR A 49 9.67 -11.50 -15.80
CA TYR A 49 9.56 -12.03 -14.43
C TYR A 49 8.13 -12.32 -14.02
N GLY A 50 7.16 -11.49 -14.44
CA GLY A 50 5.75 -11.63 -14.07
C GLY A 50 5.22 -10.44 -13.28
N THR A 51 4.16 -10.66 -12.51
CA THR A 51 3.43 -9.59 -11.81
C THR A 51 3.54 -9.72 -10.29
N ILE A 52 3.90 -8.62 -9.64
CA ILE A 52 3.88 -8.46 -8.18
C ILE A 52 2.60 -7.70 -7.82
N THR A 53 1.72 -8.28 -7.02
CA THR A 53 0.48 -7.66 -6.55
C THR A 53 0.65 -7.15 -5.13
N VAL A 54 0.36 -5.87 -4.92
CA VAL A 54 0.56 -5.17 -3.64
C VAL A 54 -0.76 -4.57 -3.16
N GLU A 55 -1.16 -4.86 -1.94
CA GLU A 55 -2.21 -4.13 -1.25
C GLU A 55 -1.60 -2.88 -0.59
N LEU A 56 -2.13 -1.70 -0.91
CA LEU A 56 -1.68 -0.41 -0.38
C LEU A 56 -2.52 -0.01 0.83
N TYR A 57 -1.90 0.63 1.82
CA TYR A 57 -2.51 0.98 3.10
C TYR A 57 -2.63 2.50 3.28
N PRO A 58 -3.64 3.16 2.65
CA PRO A 58 -3.84 4.61 2.75
C PRO A 58 -4.14 5.08 4.19
N ASP A 59 -4.64 4.22 5.06
CA ASP A 59 -4.89 4.54 6.47
C ASP A 59 -3.59 4.62 7.29
N ILE A 60 -2.50 3.98 6.83
CA ILE A 60 -1.19 3.99 7.47
C ILE A 60 -0.31 5.12 6.93
N ALA A 61 -0.28 5.30 5.60
CA ALA A 61 0.57 6.27 4.93
C ALA A 61 -0.17 6.98 3.78
N PRO A 62 -1.15 7.85 4.07
CA PRO A 62 -2.04 8.46 3.09
C PRO A 62 -1.32 9.31 2.03
N ILE A 63 -0.32 10.10 2.42
CA ILE A 63 0.45 10.94 1.50
C ILE A 63 1.28 10.07 0.55
N THR A 64 1.93 9.05 1.09
CA THR A 64 2.77 8.10 0.36
C THR A 64 1.95 7.31 -0.65
N VAL A 65 0.84 6.71 -0.20
CA VAL A 65 -0.07 5.96 -1.08
C VAL A 65 -0.62 6.86 -2.19
N LYS A 66 -1.08 8.07 -1.85
CA LYS A 66 -1.58 9.03 -2.83
C LYS A 66 -0.53 9.40 -3.88
N ASN A 67 0.72 9.64 -3.46
CA ASN A 67 1.83 9.91 -4.37
C ASN A 67 2.09 8.74 -5.31
N PHE A 68 2.26 7.53 -4.76
CA PHE A 68 2.52 6.31 -5.54
C PHE A 68 1.39 6.02 -6.54
N VAL A 69 0.13 6.09 -6.11
CA VAL A 69 -1.06 5.91 -6.95
C VAL A 69 -1.12 6.94 -8.09
N ASN A 70 -0.86 8.22 -7.79
CA ASN A 70 -0.88 9.28 -8.78
C ASN A 70 0.22 9.09 -9.84
N LEU A 71 1.42 8.71 -9.43
CA LEU A 71 2.53 8.43 -10.34
C LEU A 71 2.23 7.20 -11.21
N SER A 72 1.70 6.13 -10.61
CA SER A 72 1.28 4.93 -11.34
C SER A 72 0.22 5.23 -12.40
N LYS A 73 -0.84 5.95 -12.02
CA LYS A 73 -1.92 6.34 -12.96
C LYS A 73 -1.46 7.24 -14.11
N LYS A 74 -0.39 8.01 -13.90
CA LYS A 74 0.25 8.82 -14.96
C LYS A 74 1.18 8.00 -15.86
N GLY A 75 1.38 6.71 -15.58
CA GLY A 75 2.35 5.87 -16.27
C GLY A 75 3.81 6.24 -15.99
N PHE A 76 4.08 6.99 -14.90
CA PHE A 76 5.42 7.45 -14.56
C PHE A 76 6.43 6.30 -14.43
N TYR A 77 5.99 5.16 -13.90
CA TYR A 77 6.84 4.00 -13.66
C TYR A 77 7.07 3.12 -14.90
N ASN A 78 6.33 3.36 -15.98
CA ASN A 78 6.43 2.54 -17.19
C ASN A 78 7.82 2.68 -17.82
N GLY A 79 8.51 1.58 -17.99
CA GLY A 79 9.86 1.52 -18.53
C GLY A 79 10.97 1.82 -17.53
N LEU A 80 10.66 2.21 -16.28
CA LEU A 80 11.65 2.33 -15.22
C LEU A 80 12.10 0.95 -14.74
N THR A 81 13.16 0.91 -13.94
CA THR A 81 13.85 -0.33 -13.60
C THR A 81 14.02 -0.49 -12.08
N PHE A 82 14.37 -1.71 -11.68
CA PHE A 82 14.97 -1.99 -10.38
C PHE A 82 16.48 -1.85 -10.49
N HIS A 83 16.97 -0.68 -10.12
CA HIS A 83 18.40 -0.29 -10.28
C HIS A 83 19.29 -0.74 -9.12
N ARG A 84 18.68 -1.13 -7.98
CA ARG A 84 19.39 -1.58 -6.78
C ARG A 84 18.73 -2.84 -6.23
N ILE A 85 19.49 -3.92 -6.13
CA ILE A 85 19.00 -5.22 -5.68
C ILE A 85 20.02 -5.83 -4.72
N ILE A 86 19.56 -6.17 -3.51
CA ILE A 86 20.38 -6.89 -2.52
C ILE A 86 19.62 -8.13 -2.09
N ASP A 87 20.13 -9.30 -2.49
CA ASP A 87 19.59 -10.58 -2.04
C ASP A 87 19.60 -10.65 -0.50
N GLY A 88 18.50 -11.15 0.05
CA GLY A 88 18.31 -11.17 1.51
C GLY A 88 17.95 -9.82 2.13
N PHE A 89 17.71 -8.75 1.34
CA PHE A 89 17.30 -7.45 1.83
C PHE A 89 16.10 -6.88 1.05
N MET A 90 16.30 -6.33 -0.15
CA MET A 90 15.23 -5.67 -0.91
C MET A 90 15.57 -5.53 -2.40
N ILE A 91 14.54 -5.23 -3.21
CA ILE A 91 14.66 -4.69 -4.57
C ILE A 91 14.14 -3.24 -4.58
N GLN A 92 14.91 -2.29 -5.14
CA GLN A 92 14.59 -0.87 -5.19
C GLN A 92 14.52 -0.37 -6.62
N GLY A 93 13.44 0.35 -6.94
CA GLY A 93 13.18 0.91 -8.26
C GLY A 93 12.45 2.24 -8.21
N GLY A 94 11.88 2.68 -9.37
CA GLY A 94 11.11 3.91 -9.47
C GLY A 94 11.97 5.16 -9.65
N ASP A 95 13.21 5.00 -10.07
CA ASP A 95 14.12 6.08 -10.43
C ASP A 95 14.14 6.28 -11.96
N PRO A 96 13.75 7.47 -12.48
CA PRO A 96 13.80 7.74 -13.92
C PRO A 96 15.21 7.77 -14.52
N ARG A 97 16.26 7.88 -13.71
CA ARG A 97 17.66 7.81 -14.15
C ARG A 97 18.24 6.40 -14.08
N GLY A 98 17.65 5.54 -13.22
CA GLY A 98 18.17 4.17 -13.03
C GLY A 98 19.52 4.09 -12.31
N ASP A 99 19.95 5.15 -11.61
CA ASP A 99 21.24 5.25 -10.92
C ASP A 99 21.10 5.56 -9.40
N GLY A 100 19.86 5.65 -8.91
CA GLY A 100 19.54 5.97 -7.51
C GLY A 100 19.44 7.47 -7.22
N THR A 101 19.78 8.34 -8.18
CA THR A 101 19.81 9.80 -7.97
C THR A 101 18.57 10.53 -8.44
N GLY A 102 17.72 9.89 -9.27
CA GLY A 102 16.53 10.49 -9.87
C GLY A 102 15.31 10.46 -8.95
N GLY A 103 14.24 11.12 -9.42
CA GLY A 103 12.94 11.20 -8.77
C GLY A 103 11.93 11.93 -9.64
N ASN A 104 10.69 12.05 -9.16
CA ASN A 104 9.66 12.84 -9.81
C ASN A 104 10.05 14.34 -9.79
N THR A 105 9.85 15.04 -10.93
CA THR A 105 10.15 16.46 -11.08
C THR A 105 8.94 17.22 -11.64
N ASP A 106 8.90 18.54 -11.41
CA ASP A 106 7.98 19.43 -12.08
C ASP A 106 8.46 19.75 -13.53
N SER A 107 7.72 20.59 -14.24
CA SER A 107 8.05 21.00 -15.59
C SER A 107 9.32 21.86 -15.71
N GLN A 108 9.83 22.35 -14.59
CA GLN A 108 11.07 23.14 -14.49
C GLN A 108 12.28 22.28 -14.08
N GLY A 109 12.08 20.97 -13.83
CA GLY A 109 13.10 20.04 -13.40
C GLY A 109 13.35 20.04 -11.89
N ASN A 110 12.58 20.76 -11.08
CA ASN A 110 12.70 20.74 -9.65
C ASN A 110 12.14 19.42 -9.08
N ARG A 111 12.89 18.80 -8.17
CA ARG A 111 12.47 17.55 -7.54
C ARG A 111 11.23 17.76 -6.66
N LEU A 112 10.19 17.00 -6.93
CA LEU A 112 8.98 16.96 -6.11
C LEU A 112 9.15 15.90 -5.03
N THR A 113 9.06 16.32 -3.77
CA THR A 113 9.19 15.43 -2.61
C THR A 113 7.90 15.39 -1.80
N ILE A 114 7.79 14.41 -0.94
CA ILE A 114 6.67 14.23 -0.01
C ILE A 114 7.16 14.17 1.43
N LYS A 115 6.28 14.52 2.37
CA LYS A 115 6.52 14.30 3.80
C LYS A 115 6.71 12.81 4.07
N GLY A 116 7.75 12.46 4.81
CA GLY A 116 7.99 11.09 5.26
C GLY A 116 6.98 10.69 6.34
N GLU A 117 6.25 9.59 6.10
CA GLU A 117 5.22 9.08 7.02
C GLU A 117 5.75 7.92 7.85
N PHE A 118 6.56 8.23 8.87
CA PHE A 118 7.15 7.28 9.80
C PHE A 118 7.40 7.92 11.17
N THR A 119 7.62 7.09 12.20
CA THR A 119 7.64 7.52 13.61
C THR A 119 8.70 8.57 13.91
N ALA A 120 9.91 8.45 13.37
CA ALA A 120 10.98 9.44 13.56
C ALA A 120 10.64 10.83 12.96
N ASN A 121 9.65 10.90 12.05
CA ASN A 121 9.13 12.15 11.47
C ASN A 121 7.75 12.56 12.03
N GLY A 122 7.38 12.02 13.21
CA GLY A 122 6.15 12.37 13.91
C GLY A 122 4.86 11.77 13.34
N VAL A 123 4.94 10.72 12.53
CA VAL A 123 3.78 10.00 11.99
C VAL A 123 3.75 8.58 12.56
N ASN A 124 2.61 8.20 13.15
CA ASN A 124 2.44 6.86 13.72
C ASN A 124 2.25 5.79 12.62
N ASN A 125 3.34 5.40 11.98
CA ASN A 125 3.37 4.29 11.04
C ASN A 125 3.98 3.08 11.74
N THR A 126 3.15 2.09 12.04
CA THR A 126 3.52 0.87 12.79
C THR A 126 3.75 -0.33 11.88
N LEU A 127 3.71 -0.16 10.55
CA LEU A 127 3.95 -1.23 9.59
C LEU A 127 5.43 -1.62 9.62
N SER A 128 5.72 -2.81 10.14
CA SER A 128 7.08 -3.35 10.23
C SER A 128 7.57 -3.82 8.86
N HIS A 129 8.85 -3.56 8.55
CA HIS A 129 9.50 -3.94 7.28
C HIS A 129 9.77 -5.46 7.23
N LYS A 130 8.70 -6.23 7.17
CA LYS A 130 8.73 -7.68 6.94
C LYS A 130 8.83 -7.99 5.45
N ARG A 131 9.19 -9.25 5.12
CA ARG A 131 9.18 -9.74 3.75
C ARG A 131 7.89 -9.38 3.02
N GLY A 132 8.03 -8.79 1.82
CA GLY A 132 6.94 -8.34 0.95
C GLY A 132 6.38 -6.95 1.29
N VAL A 133 6.83 -6.27 2.35
CA VAL A 133 6.43 -4.88 2.59
C VAL A 133 7.03 -3.98 1.51
N ILE A 134 6.21 -3.05 0.99
CA ILE A 134 6.66 -1.97 0.11
C ILE A 134 6.83 -0.69 0.93
N SER A 135 7.92 0.04 0.70
CA SER A 135 8.28 1.25 1.43
C SER A 135 8.93 2.28 0.52
N MET A 136 8.87 3.58 0.88
CA MET A 136 9.50 4.64 0.11
C MET A 136 10.99 4.77 0.42
N ALA A 137 11.79 4.82 -0.63
CA ALA A 137 13.18 5.23 -0.51
C ALA A 137 13.29 6.74 -0.31
N ARG A 138 14.32 7.18 0.43
CA ARG A 138 14.63 8.59 0.71
C ARG A 138 16.13 8.83 0.85
N ALA A 139 16.53 10.09 0.74
CA ALA A 139 17.84 10.56 1.12
C ALA A 139 17.92 10.79 2.66
N GLN A 140 18.92 11.50 3.15
CA GLN A 140 19.10 11.76 4.57
C GLN A 140 17.95 12.58 5.16
N ASP A 141 17.45 13.60 4.44
CA ASP A 141 16.28 14.38 4.86
C ASP A 141 15.03 13.49 4.91
N TYR A 142 14.29 13.60 6.01
CA TYR A 142 13.08 12.83 6.26
C TYR A 142 11.97 13.11 5.24
N ASN A 143 11.95 14.29 4.61
CA ASN A 143 10.96 14.72 3.63
C ASN A 143 11.49 14.68 2.18
N SER A 144 12.52 13.86 1.91
CA SER A 144 13.16 13.76 0.60
C SER A 144 12.62 12.62 -0.28
N ALA A 145 11.67 11.82 0.21
CA ALA A 145 11.03 10.77 -0.60
C ALA A 145 10.32 11.40 -1.82
N SER A 146 10.41 10.74 -2.99
CA SER A 146 9.87 11.24 -4.25
C SER A 146 9.11 10.13 -4.99
N SER A 147 9.77 9.42 -5.91
CA SER A 147 9.18 8.32 -6.68
C SER A 147 9.78 6.96 -6.38
N GLN A 148 11.00 6.90 -5.84
CA GLN A 148 11.68 5.64 -5.59
C GLN A 148 11.04 4.86 -4.44
N PHE A 149 10.86 3.56 -4.64
CA PHE A 149 10.30 2.62 -3.67
C PHE A 149 11.14 1.34 -3.61
N PHE A 150 10.98 0.57 -2.54
CA PHE A 150 11.59 -0.75 -2.43
C PHE A 150 10.61 -1.78 -1.89
N ILE A 151 10.81 -3.04 -2.28
CA ILE A 151 10.05 -4.19 -1.79
C ILE A 151 11.00 -5.09 -1.01
N MET A 152 10.63 -5.41 0.21
CA MET A 152 11.43 -6.23 1.11
C MET A 152 11.52 -7.69 0.63
N HIS A 153 12.73 -8.18 0.40
CA HIS A 153 12.99 -9.59 0.14
C HIS A 153 13.05 -10.41 1.45
N LYS A 154 13.59 -9.83 2.51
CA LYS A 154 13.59 -10.38 3.88
C LYS A 154 13.22 -9.32 4.91
N ASP A 155 12.93 -9.77 6.13
CA ASP A 155 12.61 -8.90 7.26
C ASP A 155 13.80 -7.99 7.61
N ALA A 156 13.51 -6.69 7.87
CA ALA A 156 14.50 -5.70 8.21
C ALA A 156 13.93 -4.69 9.23
N ALA A 157 13.62 -5.16 10.43
CA ALA A 157 13.00 -4.35 11.49
C ALA A 157 13.81 -3.10 11.89
N TYR A 158 15.11 -3.04 11.56
CA TYR A 158 15.93 -1.83 11.77
C TYR A 158 15.53 -0.63 10.90
N LEU A 159 14.67 -0.82 9.88
CA LEU A 159 14.07 0.25 9.08
C LEU A 159 12.80 0.82 9.71
N ASP A 160 12.21 0.12 10.69
CA ASP A 160 10.95 0.50 11.31
C ASP A 160 11.08 1.87 11.98
N GLY A 161 10.05 2.71 11.78
CA GLY A 161 10.06 4.06 12.30
C GLY A 161 10.99 5.05 11.58
N ALA A 162 11.79 4.62 10.58
CA ALA A 162 12.72 5.47 9.82
C ALA A 162 12.38 5.59 8.33
N TYR A 163 11.50 4.71 7.81
CA TYR A 163 11.03 4.71 6.42
C TYR A 163 9.51 4.56 6.37
N ALA A 164 8.90 5.11 5.32
CA ALA A 164 7.45 5.09 5.11
C ALA A 164 7.02 3.78 4.43
N ALA A 165 6.78 2.73 5.21
CA ALA A 165 6.13 1.52 4.74
C ALA A 165 4.65 1.83 4.44
N PHE A 166 4.13 1.37 3.28
CA PHE A 166 2.82 1.79 2.81
C PHE A 166 1.97 0.70 2.13
N GLY A 167 2.41 -0.56 2.19
CA GLY A 167 1.68 -1.68 1.63
C GLY A 167 2.39 -3.01 1.82
N GLN A 168 1.73 -4.07 1.34
CA GLN A 168 2.21 -5.45 1.45
C GLN A 168 1.94 -6.21 0.15
N VAL A 169 2.92 -6.96 -0.33
CA VAL A 169 2.75 -7.91 -1.43
C VAL A 169 1.79 -9.02 -1.00
N THR A 170 0.73 -9.22 -1.76
CA THR A 170 -0.29 -10.25 -1.54
C THR A 170 -0.13 -11.46 -2.46
N SER A 171 0.53 -11.27 -3.62
CA SER A 171 0.96 -12.35 -4.51
C SER A 171 2.14 -11.90 -5.38
N GLY A 172 2.93 -12.83 -5.91
CA GLY A 172 4.09 -12.52 -6.75
C GLY A 172 5.39 -12.33 -5.96
N MET A 173 5.51 -12.84 -4.73
CA MET A 173 6.78 -12.82 -3.99
C MET A 173 7.84 -13.71 -4.67
N GLU A 174 7.43 -14.74 -5.40
CA GLU A 174 8.31 -15.56 -6.25
C GLU A 174 8.97 -14.75 -7.39
N VAL A 175 8.30 -13.66 -7.85
CA VAL A 175 8.89 -12.71 -8.80
C VAL A 175 10.02 -11.94 -8.15
N VAL A 176 9.83 -11.46 -6.92
CA VAL A 176 10.88 -10.78 -6.14
C VAL A 176 12.06 -11.72 -5.88
N ASP A 177 11.79 -12.98 -5.51
CA ASP A 177 12.81 -13.98 -5.26
C ASP A 177 13.65 -14.25 -6.52
N LYS A 178 12.97 -14.39 -7.67
CA LYS A 178 13.64 -14.62 -8.95
C LYS A 178 14.51 -13.42 -9.37
N ILE A 179 14.00 -12.20 -9.19
CA ILE A 179 14.76 -10.98 -9.44
C ILE A 179 16.03 -10.95 -8.57
N CYS A 180 15.92 -11.27 -7.27
CA CYS A 180 17.07 -11.33 -6.37
C CYS A 180 18.08 -12.41 -6.78
N ALA A 181 17.59 -13.61 -7.16
CA ALA A 181 18.45 -14.73 -7.57
C ALA A 181 19.22 -14.46 -8.88
N ASP A 182 18.60 -13.77 -9.83
CA ASP A 182 19.18 -13.44 -11.13
C ASP A 182 20.08 -12.18 -11.07
N ALA A 183 19.98 -11.38 -10.00
CA ALA A 183 20.68 -10.11 -9.86
C ALA A 183 22.22 -10.29 -9.86
N LYS A 184 22.90 -9.39 -10.56
CA LYS A 184 24.38 -9.35 -10.63
C LYS A 184 24.85 -7.95 -10.25
N PRO A 185 24.81 -7.60 -8.94
CA PRO A 185 25.28 -6.30 -8.49
C PRO A 185 26.78 -6.15 -8.67
N THR A 186 27.23 -4.93 -8.98
CA THR A 186 28.65 -4.59 -9.19
C THR A 186 29.36 -4.17 -7.92
N ASP A 187 28.60 -3.94 -6.84
CA ASP A 187 29.13 -3.52 -5.54
C ASP A 187 28.29 -4.06 -4.37
N SER A 188 28.77 -3.86 -3.16
CA SER A 188 28.07 -4.25 -1.93
C SER A 188 26.81 -3.43 -1.64
N ASN A 189 26.63 -2.29 -2.31
CA ASN A 189 25.42 -1.48 -2.23
C ASN A 189 24.27 -2.06 -3.07
N GLY A 190 24.55 -3.05 -3.92
CA GLY A 190 23.54 -3.71 -4.76
C GLY A 190 23.27 -3.02 -6.08
N THR A 191 24.19 -2.18 -6.58
CA THR A 191 24.04 -1.46 -7.84
C THR A 191 23.98 -2.43 -9.01
N ILE A 192 22.93 -2.35 -9.83
CA ILE A 192 22.75 -3.18 -11.03
C ILE A 192 23.13 -2.36 -12.27
N PRO A 193 24.02 -2.86 -13.14
CA PRO A 193 24.31 -2.22 -14.42
C PRO A 193 23.04 -2.01 -15.26
N ALA A 194 22.94 -0.89 -15.98
CA ALA A 194 21.72 -0.47 -16.69
C ALA A 194 21.16 -1.56 -17.62
N GLU A 195 22.04 -2.28 -18.31
CA GLU A 195 21.70 -3.36 -19.24
C GLU A 195 21.13 -4.62 -18.55
N ASN A 196 21.33 -4.75 -17.24
CA ASN A 196 20.90 -5.91 -16.43
C ASN A 196 19.75 -5.57 -15.46
N GLN A 197 19.25 -4.33 -15.46
CA GLN A 197 18.18 -3.90 -14.56
C GLN A 197 16.83 -4.49 -14.97
N PRO A 198 16.13 -5.24 -14.10
CA PRO A 198 14.77 -5.69 -14.37
C PRO A 198 13.84 -4.50 -14.64
N LYS A 199 13.10 -4.55 -15.74
CA LYS A 199 12.28 -3.43 -16.22
C LYS A 199 10.83 -3.55 -15.78
N ILE A 200 10.27 -2.48 -15.26
CA ILE A 200 8.85 -2.34 -14.97
C ILE A 200 8.12 -2.03 -16.27
N ILE A 201 7.26 -2.93 -16.74
CA ILE A 201 6.41 -2.69 -17.92
C ILE A 201 5.35 -1.65 -17.56
N SER A 202 4.66 -1.88 -16.43
CA SER A 202 3.61 -0.99 -15.95
C SER A 202 3.34 -1.17 -14.46
N ILE A 203 2.73 -0.14 -13.84
CA ILE A 203 2.08 -0.27 -12.53
C ILE A 203 0.63 0.19 -12.69
N THR A 204 -0.33 -0.74 -12.51
CA THR A 204 -1.76 -0.47 -12.59
C THR A 204 -2.39 -0.45 -11.20
N ILE A 205 -3.45 0.37 -11.02
CA ILE A 205 -4.16 0.54 -9.73
C ILE A 205 -5.63 0.10 -9.89
N GLU A 206 -6.08 -0.78 -8.99
CA GLU A 206 -7.46 -1.32 -8.93
C GLU A 206 -8.20 -0.92 -7.64
#